data_8420e3f647aac4f6096c5718f7e9d390
#
_entry.id   8420e3f647aac4f6096c5718f7e9d390
#
_cell.length_a   1.000
_cell.length_b   1.000
_cell.length_c   1.000
_cell.angle_alpha   90.00
_cell.angle_beta   90.00
_cell.angle_gamma   90.00
#
_symmetry.space_group_name_H-M   'P 1'
#
loop_
_entity.id
_entity.type
_entity.pdbx_description
1 polymer ?
#
loop_
_entity_poly.entity_id
_entity_poly.type
_entity_poly.pdbx_seq_one_letter_code
_entity_poly.pdbx_strand_id
1 'polypeptide(L)'
;MKKSENFWNRNAKRYDRFMRKDRAAYEKLYELIRPVVKARTVLELAAGTGLIAKNIVRAASHIEVTDASEEMIAEAKRNNRSAKLHFSVRDMFCLPYADKSFDVVIVSNALHIVPQPEKALA
;
A
#
# COMPACT_ATOMS: atom_id res chain seq x y z
N MET A 1 -19.17 5.22 15.51
CA MET A 1 -18.16 5.46 14.47
C MET A 1 -18.10 6.93 14.11
N LYS A 2 -16.92 7.48 13.95
CA LYS A 2 -16.73 8.87 13.56
C LYS A 2 -17.15 9.09 12.12
N LYS A 3 -17.60 10.31 11.79
CA LYS A 3 -18.04 10.63 10.43
C LYS A 3 -16.94 10.41 9.38
N SER A 4 -15.69 10.75 9.71
CA SER A 4 -14.57 10.59 8.79
C SER A 4 -14.29 9.12 8.47
N GLU A 5 -14.32 8.27 9.49
CA GLU A 5 -14.15 6.83 9.29
C GLU A 5 -15.26 6.26 8.42
N ASN A 6 -16.51 6.68 8.69
CA ASN A 6 -17.67 6.22 7.94
C ASN A 6 -17.58 6.63 6.47
N PHE A 7 -17.09 7.85 6.20
CA PHE A 7 -16.88 8.34 4.85
C PHE A 7 -15.89 7.44 4.09
N TRP A 8 -14.72 7.19 4.69
CA TRP A 8 -13.69 6.37 4.04
C TRP A 8 -14.15 4.93 3.84
N ASN A 9 -14.85 4.36 4.83
CA ASN A 9 -15.34 2.99 4.73
C ASN A 9 -16.34 2.83 3.58
N ARG A 10 -17.26 3.78 3.41
CA ARG A 10 -18.24 3.72 2.32
C ARG A 10 -17.60 3.90 0.95
N ASN A 11 -16.48 4.60 0.88
CA ASN A 11 -15.84 4.91 -0.39
C ASN A 11 -14.75 3.92 -0.79
N ALA A 12 -14.49 2.90 0.03
CA ALA A 12 -13.45 1.91 -0.27
C ALA A 12 -13.68 1.24 -1.63
N LYS A 13 -14.89 0.75 -1.88
CA LYS A 13 -15.21 0.08 -3.15
C LYS A 13 -15.24 1.05 -4.32
N ARG A 14 -15.70 2.27 -4.09
CA ARG A 14 -15.73 3.30 -5.13
C ARG A 14 -14.33 3.69 -5.55
N TYR A 15 -13.43 3.84 -4.59
CA TYR A 15 -12.02 4.14 -4.85
C TYR A 15 -11.36 3.05 -5.68
N ASP A 16 -11.55 1.80 -5.29
CA ASP A 16 -11.00 0.66 -6.03
C ASP A 16 -11.52 0.61 -7.47
N ARG A 17 -12.81 0.86 -7.65
CA ARG A 17 -13.42 0.89 -8.98
C ARG A 17 -12.86 2.02 -9.83
N PHE A 18 -12.65 3.18 -9.24
CA PHE A 18 -12.05 4.33 -9.93
C PHE A 18 -10.66 3.98 -10.44
N MET A 19 -9.84 3.35 -9.62
CA MET A 19 -8.49 2.94 -10.01
C MET A 19 -8.50 1.93 -11.15
N ARG A 20 -9.48 1.05 -11.19
CA ARG A 20 -9.58 0.05 -12.25
C ARG A 20 -9.95 0.65 -13.60
N LYS A 21 -10.63 1.79 -13.64
CA LYS A 21 -11.01 2.42 -14.90
C LYS A 21 -9.82 2.91 -15.69
N ASP A 22 -8.73 3.25 -15.03
CA ASP A 22 -7.51 3.72 -15.68
C ASP A 22 -6.45 2.64 -15.71
N ARG A 23 -6.85 1.47 -16.19
CA ARG A 23 -6.02 0.27 -16.16
C ARG A 23 -4.68 0.46 -16.88
N ALA A 24 -4.68 1.09 -18.04
CA ALA A 24 -3.46 1.23 -18.84
C ALA A 24 -2.40 2.05 -18.08
N ALA A 25 -2.81 3.14 -17.44
CA ALA A 25 -1.90 3.98 -16.66
C ALA A 25 -1.34 3.22 -15.46
N TYR A 26 -2.20 2.46 -14.77
CA TYR A 26 -1.76 1.69 -13.61
C TYR A 26 -0.86 0.52 -13.98
N GLU A 27 -1.12 -0.14 -15.12
CA GLU A 27 -0.23 -1.20 -15.60
C GLU A 27 1.17 -0.66 -15.87
N LYS A 28 1.26 0.51 -16.49
CA LYS A 28 2.54 1.16 -16.73
C LYS A 28 3.23 1.52 -15.41
N LEU A 29 2.46 2.01 -14.43
CA LEU A 29 2.97 2.32 -13.11
C LEU A 29 3.58 1.08 -12.45
N TYR A 30 2.88 -0.05 -12.49
CA TYR A 30 3.40 -1.28 -11.92
C TYR A 30 4.70 -1.72 -12.58
N GLU A 31 4.81 -1.58 -13.89
CA GLU A 31 6.04 -1.87 -14.62
C GLU A 31 7.21 -1.02 -14.13
N LEU A 32 6.95 0.24 -13.77
CA LEU A 32 7.97 1.14 -13.24
C LEU A 32 8.35 0.80 -11.80
N ILE A 33 7.39 0.34 -11.00
CA ILE A 33 7.62 0.02 -9.58
C ILE A 33 8.34 -1.30 -9.41
N ARG A 34 8.02 -2.32 -10.19
CA ARG A 34 8.55 -3.68 -10.02
C ARG A 34 10.07 -3.75 -9.93
N PRO A 35 10.84 -3.07 -10.78
CA PRO A 35 12.30 -3.09 -10.65
C PRO A 35 12.81 -2.46 -9.35
N VAL A 36 12.09 -1.45 -8.85
CA VAL A 36 12.48 -0.75 -7.61
C VAL A 36 12.31 -1.66 -6.39
N VAL A 37 11.26 -2.49 -6.38
CA VAL A 37 10.94 -3.34 -5.23
C VAL A 37 11.49 -4.76 -5.36
N LYS A 38 12.15 -5.08 -6.45
CA LYS A 38 12.58 -6.46 -6.74
C LYS A 38 13.43 -7.02 -5.62
N ALA A 39 12.96 -8.14 -5.04
CA ALA A 39 13.60 -8.86 -3.95
C ALA A 39 13.85 -8.00 -2.70
N ARG A 40 13.05 -6.96 -2.52
CA ARG A 40 13.19 -6.04 -1.39
C ARG A 40 11.98 -6.08 -0.47
N THR A 41 12.19 -5.62 0.77
CA THR A 41 11.10 -5.42 1.72
C THR A 41 10.48 -4.06 1.51
N VAL A 42 9.15 -4.01 1.53
CA VAL A 42 8.38 -2.81 1.18
C VAL A 42 7.41 -2.46 2.30
N LEU A 43 7.35 -1.18 2.64
CA LEU A 43 6.29 -0.63 3.49
C LEU A 43 5.38 0.22 2.60
N GLU A 44 4.10 -0.14 2.53
CA GLU A 44 3.12 0.64 1.79
C GLU A 44 2.24 1.41 2.76
N LEU A 45 2.22 2.73 2.63
CA LEU A 45 1.42 3.64 3.44
C LEU A 45 0.23 4.12 2.61
N ALA A 46 -0.91 4.32 3.27
CA ALA A 46 -2.13 4.76 2.62
C ALA A 46 -2.49 3.87 1.43
N ALA A 47 -2.44 2.56 1.66
CA ALA A 47 -2.56 1.55 0.61
C ALA A 47 -3.96 1.43 0.03
N GLY A 48 -4.99 1.90 0.74
CA GLY A 48 -6.37 1.75 0.31
C GLY A 48 -6.75 0.28 0.24
N THR A 49 -7.30 -0.13 -0.88
CA THR A 49 -7.75 -1.52 -1.07
C THR A 49 -6.62 -2.46 -1.52
N GLY A 50 -5.37 -2.00 -1.50
CA GLY A 50 -4.22 -2.85 -1.78
C GLY A 50 -3.97 -3.15 -3.25
N LEU A 51 -4.48 -2.33 -4.15
CA LEU A 51 -4.36 -2.59 -5.59
C LEU A 51 -2.90 -2.57 -6.04
N ILE A 52 -2.10 -1.62 -5.55
CA ILE A 52 -0.68 -1.54 -5.90
C ILE A 52 0.06 -2.76 -5.37
N ALA A 53 -0.10 -3.08 -4.08
CA ALA A 53 0.53 -4.26 -3.48
C ALA A 53 0.21 -5.54 -4.25
N LYS A 54 -1.05 -5.72 -4.63
CA LYS A 54 -1.50 -6.88 -5.39
C LYS A 54 -0.71 -7.07 -6.68
N ASN A 55 -0.39 -5.97 -7.34
CA ASN A 55 0.22 -6.00 -8.67
C ASN A 55 1.75 -5.95 -8.66
N ILE A 56 2.37 -5.73 -7.49
CA ILE A 56 3.83 -5.71 -7.37
C ILE A 56 4.37 -6.82 -6.47
N VAL A 57 3.50 -7.58 -5.80
CA VAL A 57 3.91 -8.53 -4.76
C VAL A 57 4.85 -9.61 -5.26
N ARG A 58 4.72 -10.03 -6.51
CA ARG A 58 5.59 -11.08 -7.06
C ARG A 58 7.04 -10.64 -7.12
N ALA A 59 7.28 -9.34 -7.36
CA ALA A 59 8.62 -8.79 -7.47
C ALA A 59 9.25 -8.60 -6.10
N ALA A 60 8.48 -8.21 -5.10
CA ALA A 60 8.98 -7.90 -3.76
C ALA A 60 9.26 -9.17 -2.95
N SER A 61 10.09 -9.08 -1.92
CA SER A 61 10.29 -10.17 -0.97
C SER A 61 9.21 -10.17 0.11
N HIS A 62 8.72 -9.00 0.51
CA HIS A 62 7.71 -8.84 1.53
C HIS A 62 7.11 -7.44 1.45
N ILE A 63 5.81 -7.30 1.68
CA ILE A 63 5.14 -6.00 1.72
C ILE A 63 4.29 -5.90 2.97
N GLU A 64 4.58 -4.88 3.79
CA GLU A 64 3.68 -4.45 4.86
C GLU A 64 2.68 -3.47 4.27
N VAL A 65 1.41 -3.87 4.20
CA VAL A 65 0.34 -3.08 3.60
C VAL A 65 -0.42 -2.38 4.72
N THR A 66 -0.38 -1.06 4.76
CA THR A 66 -1.00 -0.30 5.83
C THR A 66 -1.92 0.78 5.31
N ASP A 67 -2.95 1.07 6.10
CA ASP A 67 -3.89 2.17 5.86
C ASP A 67 -4.54 2.52 7.20
N ALA A 68 -5.01 3.74 7.35
CA ALA A 68 -5.68 4.18 8.57
C ALA A 68 -7.12 3.65 8.67
N SER A 69 -7.70 3.20 7.57
CA SER A 69 -9.07 2.72 7.51
C SER A 69 -9.13 1.20 7.68
N GLU A 70 -9.86 0.74 8.69
CA GLU A 70 -10.11 -0.69 8.90
C GLU A 70 -10.81 -1.32 7.70
N GLU A 71 -11.75 -0.59 7.09
CA GLU A 71 -12.52 -1.08 5.95
C GLU A 71 -11.64 -1.23 4.72
N MET A 72 -10.71 -0.30 4.49
CA MET A 72 -9.75 -0.40 3.41
C MET A 72 -8.86 -1.64 3.59
N ILE A 73 -8.35 -1.86 4.78
CA ILE A 73 -7.50 -3.02 5.06
C ILE A 73 -8.29 -4.33 4.94
N ALA A 74 -9.52 -4.35 5.39
CA ALA A 74 -10.38 -5.53 5.22
C ALA A 74 -10.58 -5.86 3.73
N GLU A 75 -10.84 -4.85 2.91
CA GLU A 75 -10.99 -5.02 1.47
C GLU A 75 -9.68 -5.48 0.82
N ALA A 76 -8.55 -4.91 1.26
CA ALA A 76 -7.24 -5.32 0.78
C ALA A 76 -6.97 -6.80 1.06
N LYS A 77 -7.31 -7.28 2.24
CA LYS A 77 -7.17 -8.70 2.60
C LYS A 77 -8.03 -9.58 1.72
N ARG A 78 -9.27 -9.17 1.43
CA ARG A 78 -10.17 -9.95 0.60
C ARG A 78 -9.63 -10.11 -0.83
N ASN A 79 -8.94 -9.09 -1.32
CA ASN A 79 -8.46 -9.04 -2.70
C ASN A 79 -7.07 -9.65 -2.89
N ASN A 80 -6.37 -9.98 -1.81
CA ASN A 80 -4.97 -10.39 -1.87
C ASN A 80 -4.71 -11.59 -0.98
N ARG A 81 -4.12 -12.64 -1.53
CA ARG A 81 -3.89 -13.90 -0.80
C ARG A 81 -2.44 -14.32 -0.72
N SER A 82 -1.51 -13.46 -1.13
CA SER A 82 -0.09 -13.80 -1.10
C SER A 82 0.44 -13.84 0.34
N ALA A 83 1.23 -14.86 0.65
CA ALA A 83 1.89 -14.96 1.95
C ALA A 83 2.95 -13.88 2.17
N LYS A 84 3.36 -13.19 1.11
CA LYS A 84 4.32 -12.08 1.22
C LYS A 84 3.67 -10.79 1.71
N LEU A 85 2.33 -10.71 1.76
CA LEU A 85 1.60 -9.53 2.17
C LEU A 85 1.18 -9.64 3.62
N HIS A 86 1.47 -8.62 4.39
CA HIS A 86 1.03 -8.50 5.77
C HIS A 86 0.24 -7.19 5.90
N PHE A 87 -0.97 -7.28 6.46
CA PHE A 87 -1.91 -6.14 6.50
C PHE A 87 -2.07 -5.63 7.92
N SER A 88 -2.03 -4.32 8.10
CA SER A 88 -2.32 -3.72 9.40
C SER A 88 -2.91 -2.33 9.25
N VAL A 89 -3.75 -1.97 10.23
CA VAL A 89 -4.33 -0.63 10.32
C VAL A 89 -3.32 0.24 11.07
N ARG A 90 -2.77 1.26 10.40
CA ARG A 90 -1.73 2.11 10.97
C ARG A 90 -1.93 3.56 10.54
N ASP A 91 -1.62 4.46 11.48
CA ASP A 91 -1.49 5.89 11.18
C ASP A 91 -0.09 6.12 10.60
N MET A 92 -0.01 6.66 9.38
CA MET A 92 1.28 6.89 8.73
C MET A 92 2.18 7.90 9.45
N PHE A 93 1.62 8.67 10.37
CA PHE A 93 2.38 9.62 11.18
C PHE A 93 2.81 9.04 12.54
N CYS A 94 2.44 7.80 12.82
CA CYS A 94 2.76 7.14 14.08
C CYS A 94 2.99 5.65 13.82
N LEU A 95 4.14 5.35 13.21
CA LEU A 95 4.46 3.99 12.79
C LEU A 95 5.29 3.26 13.85
N PRO A 96 5.02 1.96 14.09
CA PRO A 96 5.72 1.19 15.11
C PRO A 96 7.07 0.63 14.62
N TYR A 97 7.49 0.99 13.43
CA TYR A 97 8.68 0.40 12.82
C TYR A 97 9.93 1.20 13.15
N ALA A 98 11.05 0.49 13.36
CA ALA A 98 12.35 1.12 13.53
C ALA A 98 12.85 1.70 12.21
N ASP A 99 13.76 2.66 12.28
CA ASP A 99 14.41 3.20 11.09
C ASP A 99 15.09 2.08 10.31
N LYS A 100 15.06 2.18 8.99
CA LYS A 100 15.68 1.20 8.09
C LYS A 100 15.05 -0.19 8.16
N SER A 101 13.81 -0.30 8.65
CA SER A 101 13.12 -1.59 8.70
C SER A 101 12.75 -2.11 7.33
N PHE A 102 12.65 -1.22 6.33
CA PHE A 102 12.23 -1.58 4.97
C PHE A 102 13.17 -0.97 3.95
N ASP A 103 13.35 -1.69 2.84
CA ASP A 103 14.20 -1.22 1.74
C ASP A 103 13.52 -0.13 0.91
N VAL A 104 12.18 -0.18 0.82
CA VAL A 104 11.41 0.75 -0.01
C VAL A 104 10.15 1.16 0.75
N VAL A 105 9.80 2.43 0.68
CA VAL A 105 8.53 2.95 1.22
C VAL A 105 7.71 3.54 0.08
N ILE A 106 6.47 3.10 -0.05
CA ILE A 106 5.53 3.60 -1.04
C ILE A 106 4.39 4.32 -0.30
N VAL A 107 4.13 5.56 -0.67
CA VAL A 107 2.96 6.29 -0.17
C VAL A 107 1.94 6.34 -1.31
N SER A 108 0.99 5.43 -1.28
CA SER A 108 0.15 5.14 -2.44
C SER A 108 -0.84 6.26 -2.77
N ASN A 109 -1.38 6.94 -1.77
CA ASN A 109 -2.35 8.00 -2.03
C ASN A 109 -1.71 9.23 -2.70
N ALA A 110 -0.41 9.45 -2.49
CA ALA A 110 0.35 10.53 -3.12
C ALA A 110 1.31 10.02 -4.18
N LEU A 111 1.35 8.71 -4.34
CA LEU A 111 2.22 7.99 -5.27
C LEU A 111 3.68 8.39 -5.13
N HIS A 112 4.16 8.33 -3.91
CA HIS A 112 5.53 8.64 -3.56
C HIS A 112 6.29 7.35 -3.27
N ILE A 113 7.45 7.17 -3.90
CA ILE A 113 8.26 5.97 -3.71
C ILE A 113 9.65 6.40 -3.24
N VAL A 114 10.07 5.88 -2.11
CA VAL A 114 11.36 6.20 -1.51
C VAL A 114 12.18 4.91 -1.40
N PRO A 115 13.26 4.79 -2.18
CA PRO A 115 14.05 3.55 -2.22
C PRO A 115 15.03 3.41 -1.06
N GLN A 116 15.16 4.40 -0.19
CA GLN A 116 16.05 4.34 0.96
C GLN A 116 15.28 4.74 2.21
N PRO A 117 14.68 3.77 2.90
CA PRO A 117 13.77 4.04 4.00
C PRO A 117 14.41 4.76 5.19
N GLU A 118 15.71 4.69 5.37
CA GLU A 118 16.40 5.43 6.42
C GLU A 118 16.19 6.95 6.31
N LYS A 119 15.91 7.42 5.11
CA LYS A 119 15.61 8.83 4.88
C LYS A 119 14.12 9.14 4.96
N ALA A 120 13.29 8.14 4.73
CA ALA A 120 11.84 8.29 4.74
C ALA A 120 11.27 8.25 6.16
N LEU A 121 11.87 7.46 7.04
CA LEU A 121 11.36 7.22 8.39
C LEU A 121 12.07 8.03 9.46
N ALA A 122 13.10 8.75 9.09
CA ALA A 122 13.88 9.56 10.02
C ALA A 122 13.12 10.80 10.51
#